data_3a31d3cc602dff1931162bd6c5d925a9
#
_entry.id   3a31d3cc602dff1931162bd6c5d925a9
#
_cell.length_a   1.000
_cell.length_b   1.000
_cell.length_c   1.000
_cell.angle_alpha   90.00
_cell.angle_beta   90.00
_cell.angle_gamma   90.00
#
_symmetry.space_group_name_H-M   'P 1'
#
loop_
_entity.id
_entity.type
_entity.pdbx_description
1 polymer ?
#
loop_
_entity_poly.entity_id
_entity_poly.type
_entity_poly.pdbx_seq_one_letter_code
_entity_poly.pdbx_strand_id
1 'polypeptide(L)'
;MVVAPAHCLRVISWNLLHGQAIPPVPNQEWTQTLISATTQMAVNYQPDFISIQEVDYLQPRSNNINQTKVIAENSGLKYWAYLPAIFGTPGESWKKVKNLEQSIITENSDIPESKSYGIGIATNQKIIKLSVKKLGRSIIGMPLLIPKDNGKGARFIYVKDEPRVALVAQLENGLTIATTHLSFVPGVNIFQLNRLSSFLKKLPGEKILTGDLNLPANIPSKLSGFKSLAKIPTYPSWGEKIQFDYIMARSSSVKSGQISATLIENNSKLNISDHSPIGVEIRFQ
;
A
#
# COMPACT_ATOMS: atom_id res chain seq x y z
N MET A 1 -13.43 -35.94 4.95
CA MET A 1 -13.11 -34.54 4.71
C MET A 1 -11.59 -34.42 4.69
N VAL A 2 -11.01 -34.14 3.54
CA VAL A 2 -9.57 -33.82 3.47
C VAL A 2 -9.45 -32.42 4.00
N VAL A 3 -8.86 -32.25 5.17
CA VAL A 3 -8.51 -30.94 5.71
C VAL A 3 -7.44 -30.37 4.77
N ALA A 4 -7.77 -29.34 4.01
CA ALA A 4 -6.78 -28.63 3.22
C ALA A 4 -5.67 -28.15 4.18
N PRO A 5 -4.38 -28.25 3.82
CA PRO A 5 -3.31 -27.78 4.69
C PRO A 5 -3.54 -26.29 5.01
N ALA A 6 -3.35 -25.92 6.27
CA ALA A 6 -3.48 -24.55 6.74
C ALA A 6 -2.56 -23.66 5.87
N HIS A 7 -3.17 -22.86 5.00
CA HIS A 7 -2.40 -21.94 4.18
C HIS A 7 -1.92 -20.78 5.06
N CYS A 8 -0.62 -20.61 5.09
CA CYS A 8 0.04 -19.48 5.72
C CYS A 8 0.39 -18.47 4.63
N LEU A 9 0.14 -17.19 4.87
CA LEU A 9 0.47 -16.11 3.93
C LEU A 9 1.13 -14.95 4.67
N ARG A 10 2.33 -14.58 4.24
CA ARG A 10 3.05 -13.41 4.74
C ARG A 10 2.69 -12.18 3.92
N VAL A 11 1.92 -11.30 4.51
CA VAL A 11 1.39 -10.09 3.87
C VAL A 11 2.11 -8.87 4.44
N ILE A 12 2.61 -8.02 3.54
CA ILE A 12 3.28 -6.77 3.87
C ILE A 12 2.47 -5.59 3.32
N SER A 13 2.37 -4.50 4.07
CA SER A 13 1.91 -3.20 3.58
C SER A 13 3.00 -2.17 3.78
N TRP A 14 3.30 -1.40 2.75
CA TRP A 14 4.37 -0.41 2.74
C TRP A 14 4.01 0.82 1.93
N ASN A 15 3.82 1.95 2.59
CA ASN A 15 3.83 3.25 1.92
C ASN A 15 5.28 3.58 1.57
N LEU A 16 5.57 3.77 0.28
CA LEU A 16 6.93 3.86 -0.24
C LEU A 16 7.49 5.27 -0.24
N LEU A 17 6.64 6.31 -0.15
CA LEU A 17 7.05 7.69 -0.40
C LEU A 17 7.91 7.79 -1.68
N HIS A 18 7.46 7.16 -2.77
CA HIS A 18 8.17 7.03 -4.06
C HIS A 18 9.65 6.64 -3.95
N GLY A 19 10.05 5.97 -2.88
CA GLY A 19 11.42 5.50 -2.67
C GLY A 19 12.40 6.56 -2.18
N GLN A 20 11.90 7.65 -1.60
CA GLN A 20 12.77 8.70 -1.07
C GLN A 20 13.58 8.23 0.12
N ALA A 21 14.89 8.48 0.11
CA ALA A 21 15.75 8.23 1.25
C ALA A 21 15.36 9.07 2.47
N ILE A 22 15.39 8.46 3.66
CA ILE A 22 15.15 9.12 4.94
C ILE A 22 16.31 8.82 5.88
N PRO A 23 17.09 9.84 6.31
CA PRO A 23 16.98 11.26 5.91
C PRO A 23 17.27 11.47 4.41
N PRO A 24 16.76 12.57 3.81
CA PRO A 24 17.02 12.86 2.38
C PRO A 24 18.52 12.94 2.09
N VAL A 25 18.93 12.31 0.99
CA VAL A 25 20.33 12.27 0.55
C VAL A 25 20.47 13.08 -0.75
N PRO A 26 21.39 14.05 -0.82
CA PRO A 26 21.69 14.73 -2.07
C PRO A 26 22.14 13.73 -3.15
N ASN A 27 21.65 13.89 -4.37
CA ASN A 27 21.96 13.02 -5.51
C ASN A 27 21.69 11.53 -5.23
N GLN A 28 20.52 11.25 -4.63
CA GLN A 28 20.09 9.88 -4.35
C GLN A 28 20.11 9.03 -5.62
N GLU A 29 20.76 7.88 -5.56
CA GLU A 29 20.67 6.81 -6.56
C GLU A 29 19.36 6.04 -6.42
N TRP A 30 18.26 6.61 -6.95
CA TRP A 30 16.89 6.19 -6.69
C TRP A 30 16.64 4.70 -6.91
N THR A 31 17.10 4.19 -8.06
CA THR A 31 16.90 2.78 -8.41
C THR A 31 17.67 1.86 -7.46
N GLN A 32 18.94 2.17 -7.20
CA GLN A 32 19.76 1.33 -6.32
C GLN A 32 19.28 1.40 -4.86
N THR A 33 18.86 2.58 -4.41
CA THR A 33 18.27 2.77 -3.07
C THR A 33 17.01 1.91 -2.91
N LEU A 34 16.13 1.93 -3.91
CA LEU A 34 14.90 1.11 -3.89
C LEU A 34 15.22 -0.40 -3.91
N ILE A 35 16.16 -0.84 -4.76
CA ILE A 35 16.58 -2.24 -4.84
C ILE A 35 17.13 -2.70 -3.48
N SER A 36 18.05 -1.94 -2.88
CA SER A 36 18.67 -2.29 -1.61
C SER A 36 17.64 -2.40 -0.48
N ALA A 37 16.75 -1.42 -0.37
CA ALA A 37 15.69 -1.43 0.66
C ALA A 37 14.68 -2.57 0.43
N THR A 38 14.32 -2.85 -0.82
CA THR A 38 13.41 -3.95 -1.17
C THR A 38 14.05 -5.31 -0.87
N THR A 39 15.30 -5.51 -1.23
CA THR A 39 16.03 -6.75 -0.92
C THR A 39 16.12 -6.98 0.59
N GLN A 40 16.47 -5.94 1.35
CA GLN A 40 16.51 -6.02 2.80
C GLN A 40 15.13 -6.33 3.40
N MET A 41 14.07 -5.68 2.91
CA MET A 41 12.69 -5.96 3.31
C MET A 41 12.32 -7.42 2.98
N ALA A 42 12.65 -7.91 1.79
CA ALA A 42 12.33 -9.27 1.37
C ALA A 42 13.04 -10.32 2.25
N VAL A 43 14.30 -10.09 2.61
CA VAL A 43 15.05 -10.98 3.53
C VAL A 43 14.39 -11.01 4.91
N ASN A 44 13.99 -9.85 5.42
CA ASN A 44 13.45 -9.73 6.78
C ASN A 44 12.02 -10.26 6.92
N TYR A 45 11.18 -10.01 5.93
CA TYR A 45 9.75 -10.34 5.99
C TYR A 45 9.37 -11.61 5.24
N GLN A 46 10.17 -12.03 4.24
CA GLN A 46 9.88 -13.17 3.35
C GLN A 46 8.44 -13.13 2.81
N PRO A 47 8.07 -12.09 2.07
CA PRO A 47 6.68 -11.83 1.71
C PRO A 47 6.14 -12.82 0.68
N ASP A 48 4.87 -13.20 0.83
CA ASP A 48 4.07 -13.84 -0.22
C ASP A 48 3.21 -12.81 -0.98
N PHE A 49 2.92 -11.70 -0.31
CA PHE A 49 2.14 -10.59 -0.86
C PHE A 49 2.64 -9.25 -0.29
N ILE A 50 2.90 -8.30 -1.17
CA ILE A 50 3.23 -6.91 -0.82
C ILE A 50 2.18 -5.98 -1.38
N SER A 51 1.67 -5.11 -0.53
CA SER A 51 0.80 -3.97 -0.83
C SER A 51 1.63 -2.71 -0.75
N ILE A 52 1.65 -1.91 -1.81
CA ILE A 52 2.55 -0.77 -1.94
C ILE A 52 1.73 0.49 -2.21
N GLN A 53 1.97 1.55 -1.48
CA GLN A 53 1.35 2.85 -1.66
C GLN A 53 2.42 3.88 -2.03
N GLU A 54 2.00 5.00 -2.60
CA GLU A 54 2.87 6.09 -3.05
C GLU A 54 3.95 5.65 -4.05
N VAL A 55 3.52 4.94 -5.08
CA VAL A 55 4.39 4.32 -6.08
C VAL A 55 4.44 5.17 -7.33
N ASP A 56 5.65 5.45 -7.80
CA ASP A 56 5.92 6.10 -9.07
C ASP A 56 5.97 5.09 -10.23
N TYR A 57 5.45 5.52 -11.37
CA TYR A 57 5.62 4.87 -12.65
C TYR A 57 6.11 5.89 -13.67
N LEU A 58 7.29 5.65 -14.25
CA LEU A 58 7.97 6.51 -15.23
C LEU A 58 8.10 7.98 -14.79
N GLN A 59 8.28 8.23 -13.50
CA GLN A 59 8.53 9.58 -12.98
C GLN A 59 10.02 9.94 -13.10
N PRO A 60 10.36 11.13 -13.66
CA PRO A 60 11.75 11.57 -13.72
C PRO A 60 12.44 11.62 -12.35
N ARG A 61 11.71 12.01 -11.30
CA ARG A 61 12.24 12.07 -9.92
C ARG A 61 12.69 10.72 -9.37
N SER A 62 12.25 9.61 -9.94
CA SER A 62 12.59 8.25 -9.53
C SER A 62 13.18 7.43 -10.68
N ASN A 63 14.00 8.05 -11.55
CA ASN A 63 14.73 7.43 -12.67
C ASN A 63 13.86 6.78 -13.74
N ASN A 64 12.61 7.25 -13.93
CA ASN A 64 11.69 6.74 -14.95
C ASN A 64 11.47 5.23 -14.91
N ILE A 65 11.52 4.62 -13.72
CA ILE A 65 11.28 3.18 -13.54
C ILE A 65 9.82 2.88 -13.20
N ASN A 66 9.44 1.62 -13.33
CA ASN A 66 8.24 1.07 -12.72
C ASN A 66 8.59 0.51 -11.35
N GLN A 67 8.34 1.27 -10.28
CA GLN A 67 8.72 0.89 -8.92
C GLN A 67 8.03 -0.39 -8.45
N THR A 68 6.77 -0.63 -8.86
CA THR A 68 6.06 -1.88 -8.52
C THR A 68 6.77 -3.11 -9.10
N LYS A 69 7.21 -3.02 -10.37
CA LYS A 69 7.96 -4.09 -11.03
C LYS A 69 9.31 -4.32 -10.32
N VAL A 70 10.05 -3.26 -10.05
CA VAL A 70 11.35 -3.36 -9.35
C VAL A 70 11.19 -4.02 -7.98
N ILE A 71 10.15 -3.67 -7.23
CA ILE A 71 9.86 -4.29 -5.93
C ILE A 71 9.52 -5.77 -6.10
N ALA A 72 8.68 -6.14 -7.04
CA ALA A 72 8.32 -7.53 -7.31
C ALA A 72 9.55 -8.37 -7.63
N GLU A 73 10.38 -7.92 -8.57
CA GLU A 73 11.60 -8.64 -9.01
C GLU A 73 12.60 -8.82 -7.87
N ASN A 74 12.85 -7.76 -7.08
CA ASN A 74 13.83 -7.80 -5.98
C ASN A 74 13.29 -8.41 -4.68
N SER A 75 12.00 -8.73 -4.64
CA SER A 75 11.39 -9.53 -3.57
C SER A 75 11.17 -10.99 -3.98
N GLY A 76 11.53 -11.38 -5.21
CA GLY A 76 11.30 -12.72 -5.75
C GLY A 76 9.82 -13.04 -5.97
N LEU A 77 8.96 -12.03 -6.16
CA LEU A 77 7.52 -12.17 -6.38
C LEU A 77 7.19 -12.19 -7.87
N LYS A 78 6.44 -13.19 -8.29
CA LYS A 78 6.22 -13.49 -9.71
C LYS A 78 5.19 -12.61 -10.39
N TYR A 79 4.09 -12.30 -9.69
CA TYR A 79 2.96 -11.54 -10.23
C TYR A 79 2.93 -10.17 -9.61
N TRP A 80 2.63 -9.15 -10.40
CA TRP A 80 2.46 -7.80 -9.89
C TRP A 80 1.39 -7.04 -10.69
N ALA A 81 0.82 -6.01 -10.08
CA ALA A 81 -0.06 -5.08 -10.76
C ALA A 81 0.11 -3.69 -10.16
N TYR A 82 0.13 -2.68 -11.02
CA TYR A 82 0.16 -1.28 -10.67
C TYR A 82 -1.12 -0.59 -11.15
N LEU A 83 -1.68 0.28 -10.31
CA LEU A 83 -2.86 1.08 -10.63
C LEU A 83 -2.54 2.57 -10.44
N PRO A 84 -2.54 3.39 -11.51
CA PRO A 84 -2.39 4.83 -11.37
C PRO A 84 -3.61 5.45 -10.69
N ALA A 85 -3.39 6.30 -9.70
CA ALA A 85 -4.41 7.18 -9.13
C ALA A 85 -4.52 8.48 -9.93
N ILE A 86 -3.39 8.95 -10.45
CA ILE A 86 -3.25 10.14 -11.29
C ILE A 86 -2.21 9.92 -12.39
N PHE A 87 -2.37 10.59 -13.52
CA PHE A 87 -1.33 10.80 -14.52
C PHE A 87 -0.64 12.13 -14.26
N GLY A 88 0.67 12.13 -14.05
CA GLY A 88 1.46 13.29 -13.63
C GLY A 88 2.07 13.09 -12.24
N THR A 89 2.51 14.18 -11.62
CA THR A 89 3.26 14.18 -10.36
C THR A 89 2.44 14.80 -9.24
N PRO A 90 2.30 14.16 -8.06
CA PRO A 90 1.68 14.77 -6.87
C PRO A 90 2.37 16.10 -6.51
N GLY A 91 1.56 17.08 -6.13
CA GLY A 91 2.07 18.43 -5.79
C GLY A 91 2.39 19.33 -6.99
N GLU A 92 2.42 18.76 -8.20
CA GLU A 92 2.62 19.48 -9.47
C GLU A 92 1.34 19.46 -10.32
N SER A 93 1.50 19.30 -11.64
CA SER A 93 0.38 19.11 -12.56
C SER A 93 0.06 17.64 -12.75
N TRP A 94 -1.23 17.31 -12.64
CA TRP A 94 -1.69 15.95 -12.89
C TRP A 94 -3.09 15.94 -13.53
N LYS A 95 -3.43 14.82 -14.16
CA LYS A 95 -4.74 14.56 -14.76
C LYS A 95 -5.39 13.34 -14.10
N LYS A 96 -6.71 13.34 -14.03
CA LYS A 96 -7.48 12.19 -13.55
C LYS A 96 -7.34 11.02 -14.50
N VAL A 97 -7.23 9.82 -13.95
CA VAL A 97 -7.38 8.57 -14.70
C VAL A 97 -8.85 8.40 -15.07
N LYS A 98 -9.15 8.37 -16.37
CA LYS A 98 -10.53 8.29 -16.87
C LYS A 98 -11.09 6.87 -16.71
N ASN A 99 -10.34 5.86 -17.15
CA ASN A 99 -10.72 4.46 -17.09
C ASN A 99 -9.70 3.68 -16.24
N LEU A 100 -10.02 3.48 -14.97
CA LEU A 100 -9.12 2.82 -14.02
C LEU A 100 -8.86 1.36 -14.38
N GLU A 101 -9.87 0.62 -14.84
CA GLU A 101 -9.73 -0.81 -15.16
C GLU A 101 -8.76 -1.04 -16.30
N GLN A 102 -8.85 -0.22 -17.35
CA GLN A 102 -7.93 -0.27 -18.51
C GLN A 102 -6.56 0.33 -18.24
N SER A 103 -6.40 1.01 -17.10
CA SER A 103 -5.13 1.64 -16.70
C SER A 103 -4.30 0.75 -15.78
N ILE A 104 -4.77 -0.44 -15.43
CA ILE A 104 -3.98 -1.41 -14.67
C ILE A 104 -2.82 -1.87 -15.53
N ILE A 105 -1.61 -1.83 -14.98
CA ILE A 105 -0.39 -2.32 -15.62
C ILE A 105 0.06 -3.57 -14.87
N THR A 106 0.33 -4.63 -15.60
CA THR A 106 0.82 -5.92 -15.09
C THR A 106 2.05 -6.35 -15.90
N GLU A 107 2.60 -7.50 -15.58
CA GLU A 107 3.69 -8.13 -16.35
C GLU A 107 3.32 -8.42 -17.80
N ASN A 108 2.02 -8.50 -18.12
CA ASN A 108 1.49 -8.83 -19.46
C ASN A 108 0.90 -7.61 -20.19
N SER A 109 1.02 -6.41 -19.63
CA SER A 109 0.47 -5.21 -20.24
C SER A 109 1.47 -4.56 -21.20
N ASP A 110 0.96 -3.92 -22.25
CA ASP A 110 1.74 -2.95 -23.00
C ASP A 110 2.15 -1.81 -22.07
N ILE A 111 3.37 -1.31 -22.25
CA ILE A 111 3.95 -0.28 -21.38
C ILE A 111 3.40 1.09 -21.82
N PRO A 112 2.52 1.74 -21.01
CA PRO A 112 2.10 3.11 -21.31
C PRO A 112 3.28 4.07 -21.11
N GLU A 113 3.42 5.06 -21.98
CA GLU A 113 4.51 6.05 -21.89
C GLU A 113 4.24 7.18 -20.89
N SER A 114 3.06 7.22 -20.28
CA SER A 114 2.65 8.34 -19.42
C SER A 114 3.10 8.16 -17.98
N LYS A 115 3.91 9.10 -17.48
CA LYS A 115 4.25 9.15 -16.06
C LYS A 115 3.02 9.21 -15.18
N SER A 116 3.01 8.44 -14.11
CA SER A 116 1.88 8.37 -13.18
C SER A 116 2.33 8.06 -11.76
N TYR A 117 1.38 8.19 -10.83
CA TYR A 117 1.57 7.91 -9.42
C TYR A 117 0.35 7.16 -8.90
N GLY A 118 0.57 6.16 -8.05
CA GLY A 118 -0.51 5.31 -7.62
C GLY A 118 -0.17 4.30 -6.54
N ILE A 119 -0.74 3.12 -6.68
CA ILE A 119 -0.59 2.00 -5.76
C ILE A 119 -0.23 0.72 -6.52
N GLY A 120 0.44 -0.20 -5.85
CA GLY A 120 0.87 -1.46 -6.43
C GLY A 120 0.64 -2.67 -5.53
N ILE A 121 0.68 -3.83 -6.14
CA ILE A 121 0.75 -5.13 -5.46
C ILE A 121 1.82 -6.00 -6.12
N ALA A 122 2.44 -6.86 -5.33
CA ALA A 122 3.29 -7.94 -5.82
C ALA A 122 3.01 -9.21 -5.02
N THR A 123 3.03 -10.40 -5.65
CA THR A 123 2.69 -11.66 -5.00
C THR A 123 3.24 -12.88 -5.73
N ASN A 124 3.43 -13.98 -5.01
CA ASN A 124 3.71 -15.31 -5.58
C ASN A 124 2.43 -16.08 -5.90
N GLN A 125 1.27 -15.63 -5.39
CA GLN A 125 -0.02 -16.24 -5.69
C GLN A 125 -0.53 -15.79 -7.05
N LYS A 126 -1.00 -16.72 -7.89
CA LYS A 126 -1.56 -16.37 -9.18
C LYS A 126 -2.78 -15.47 -9.02
N ILE A 127 -2.75 -14.33 -9.69
CA ILE A 127 -3.87 -13.40 -9.72
C ILE A 127 -4.86 -13.86 -10.80
N ILE A 128 -6.07 -14.23 -10.39
CA ILE A 128 -7.12 -14.69 -11.33
C ILE A 128 -8.03 -13.56 -11.79
N LYS A 129 -8.13 -12.48 -10.98
CA LYS A 129 -8.90 -11.30 -11.36
C LYS A 129 -8.38 -10.06 -10.65
N LEU A 130 -8.26 -8.97 -11.39
CA LEU A 130 -8.06 -7.63 -10.86
C LEU A 130 -9.36 -6.84 -10.93
N SER A 131 -9.62 -6.04 -9.92
CA SER A 131 -10.76 -5.12 -9.86
C SER A 131 -10.31 -3.81 -9.23
N VAL A 132 -10.99 -2.72 -9.56
CA VAL A 132 -10.67 -1.41 -9.05
C VAL A 132 -11.86 -0.78 -8.35
N LYS A 133 -11.60 0.09 -7.37
CA LYS A 133 -12.62 0.92 -6.76
C LYS A 133 -12.16 2.37 -6.71
N LYS A 134 -12.91 3.24 -7.37
CA LYS A 134 -12.73 4.69 -7.25
C LYS A 134 -13.29 5.13 -5.89
N LEU A 135 -12.46 5.79 -5.09
CA LEU A 135 -12.83 6.23 -3.74
C LEU A 135 -13.18 7.72 -3.68
N GLY A 136 -12.72 8.50 -4.65
CA GLY A 136 -12.89 9.95 -4.70
C GLY A 136 -11.70 10.69 -4.10
N ARG A 137 -11.86 11.99 -3.85
CA ARG A 137 -10.86 12.85 -3.20
C ARG A 137 -11.57 13.94 -2.39
N SER A 138 -10.85 14.60 -1.52
CA SER A 138 -11.30 15.87 -0.97
C SER A 138 -11.32 16.95 -2.05
N ILE A 139 -12.28 17.87 -1.97
CA ILE A 139 -12.32 19.06 -2.83
C ILE A 139 -11.31 20.10 -2.35
N ILE A 140 -11.12 20.17 -1.03
CA ILE A 140 -10.13 21.01 -0.37
C ILE A 140 -8.91 20.20 0.03
N GLY A 141 -7.72 20.82 -0.02
CA GLY A 141 -6.52 20.26 0.55
C GLY A 141 -6.44 20.53 2.05
N MET A 142 -5.32 20.18 2.64
CA MET A 142 -5.02 20.40 4.04
C MET A 142 -3.59 20.93 4.21
N PRO A 143 -3.31 21.84 5.17
CA PRO A 143 -1.94 22.13 5.54
C PRO A 143 -1.30 20.93 6.23
N LEU A 144 -0.17 20.48 5.69
CA LEU A 144 0.66 19.45 6.28
C LEU A 144 1.93 20.07 6.85
N LEU A 145 2.38 19.55 7.99
CA LEU A 145 3.65 19.91 8.58
C LEU A 145 4.72 18.96 8.07
N ILE A 146 5.62 19.46 7.24
CA ILE A 146 6.72 18.67 6.70
C ILE A 146 8.06 19.13 7.26
N PRO A 147 9.05 18.25 7.43
CA PRO A 147 10.40 18.66 7.78
C PRO A 147 10.95 19.65 6.74
N LYS A 148 11.77 20.60 7.20
CA LYS A 148 12.52 21.47 6.29
C LYS A 148 13.66 20.70 5.64
N ASP A 149 14.03 21.11 4.42
CA ASP A 149 15.08 20.45 3.62
C ASP A 149 16.45 20.41 4.32
N ASN A 150 16.69 21.33 5.26
CA ASN A 150 17.91 21.38 6.07
C ASN A 150 17.85 20.51 7.34
N GLY A 151 16.82 19.71 7.52
CA GLY A 151 16.61 18.84 8.68
C GLY A 151 16.33 19.56 10.02
N LYS A 152 16.28 20.90 10.03
CA LYS A 152 16.03 21.68 11.24
C LYS A 152 14.65 22.36 11.20
N GLY A 153 13.72 21.85 12.04
CA GLY A 153 12.37 22.38 12.15
C GLY A 153 11.43 21.85 11.06
N ALA A 154 10.24 22.40 11.02
CA ALA A 154 9.19 22.01 10.09
C ALA A 154 8.56 23.24 9.44
N ARG A 155 7.93 23.04 8.28
CA ARG A 155 7.14 24.06 7.57
C ARG A 155 5.76 23.54 7.23
N PHE A 156 4.77 24.40 7.23
CA PHE A 156 3.45 24.08 6.70
C PHE A 156 3.48 24.22 5.17
N ILE A 157 2.98 23.21 4.50
CA ILE A 157 2.65 23.27 3.08
C ILE A 157 1.18 22.92 2.90
N TYR A 158 0.51 23.63 1.98
CA TYR A 158 -0.87 23.28 1.62
C TYR A 158 -0.84 22.23 0.52
N VAL A 159 -1.34 21.04 0.82
CA VAL A 159 -1.37 19.91 -0.12
C VAL A 159 -2.80 19.69 -0.58
N LYS A 160 -3.00 19.73 -1.89
CA LYS A 160 -4.28 19.36 -2.51
C LYS A 160 -4.40 17.83 -2.48
N ASP A 161 -5.57 17.34 -2.06
CA ASP A 161 -5.84 15.91 -2.08
C ASP A 161 -5.97 15.38 -3.51
N GLU A 162 -5.48 14.17 -3.73
CA GLU A 162 -5.49 13.48 -5.00
C GLU A 162 -6.63 12.46 -5.05
N PRO A 163 -7.07 12.03 -6.25
CA PRO A 163 -7.98 10.91 -6.37
C PRO A 163 -7.44 9.67 -5.70
N ARG A 164 -8.24 9.06 -4.82
CA ARG A 164 -7.90 7.81 -4.14
C ARG A 164 -8.60 6.64 -4.81
N VAL A 165 -7.87 5.54 -4.90
CA VAL A 165 -8.30 4.32 -5.56
C VAL A 165 -7.95 3.11 -4.69
N ALA A 166 -8.62 2.00 -4.94
CA ALA A 166 -8.20 0.71 -4.42
C ALA A 166 -8.01 -0.27 -5.58
N LEU A 167 -6.94 -1.05 -5.51
CA LEU A 167 -6.64 -2.18 -6.37
C LEU A 167 -6.95 -3.45 -5.60
N VAL A 168 -7.73 -4.35 -6.20
CA VAL A 168 -8.17 -5.59 -5.57
C VAL A 168 -7.75 -6.77 -6.42
N ALA A 169 -6.98 -7.67 -5.84
CA ALA A 169 -6.59 -8.94 -6.44
C ALA A 169 -7.43 -10.09 -5.85
N GLN A 170 -8.07 -10.87 -6.71
CA GLN A 170 -8.59 -12.19 -6.37
C GLN A 170 -7.52 -13.22 -6.73
N LEU A 171 -7.10 -14.00 -5.75
CA LEU A 171 -6.02 -14.95 -5.88
C LEU A 171 -6.56 -16.36 -6.11
N GLU A 172 -5.75 -17.21 -6.73
CA GLU A 172 -6.12 -18.60 -7.05
C GLU A 172 -6.48 -19.44 -5.80
N ASN A 173 -5.88 -19.11 -4.65
CA ASN A 173 -6.19 -19.73 -3.37
C ASN A 173 -7.54 -19.27 -2.74
N GLY A 174 -8.33 -18.47 -3.44
CA GLY A 174 -9.64 -17.99 -2.99
C GLY A 174 -9.61 -16.73 -2.15
N LEU A 175 -8.45 -16.13 -1.88
CA LEU A 175 -8.36 -14.86 -1.16
C LEU A 175 -8.66 -13.67 -2.06
N THR A 176 -9.27 -12.65 -1.47
CA THR A 176 -9.45 -11.34 -2.08
C THR A 176 -8.69 -10.31 -1.25
N ILE A 177 -7.60 -9.77 -1.80
CA ILE A 177 -6.76 -8.80 -1.13
C ILE A 177 -6.86 -7.45 -1.82
N ALA A 178 -7.12 -6.40 -1.04
CA ALA A 178 -7.20 -5.02 -1.53
C ALA A 178 -6.05 -4.20 -0.97
N THR A 179 -5.43 -3.37 -1.81
CA THR A 179 -4.54 -2.28 -1.39
C THR A 179 -5.18 -0.93 -1.67
N THR A 180 -4.93 0.03 -0.81
CA THR A 180 -5.37 1.42 -0.96
C THR A 180 -4.45 2.39 -0.24
N HIS A 181 -4.50 3.66 -0.66
CA HIS A 181 -3.98 4.79 0.10
C HIS A 181 -5.13 5.80 0.25
N LEU A 182 -5.64 5.97 1.46
CA LEU A 182 -6.77 6.86 1.70
C LEU A 182 -6.31 8.32 1.84
N SER A 183 -7.26 9.25 1.72
CA SER A 183 -7.01 10.67 1.91
C SER A 183 -6.46 10.96 3.32
N PHE A 184 -5.53 11.90 3.41
CA PHE A 184 -5.08 12.45 4.69
C PHE A 184 -6.08 13.45 5.30
N VAL A 185 -7.13 13.82 4.56
CA VAL A 185 -8.14 14.78 5.03
C VAL A 185 -9.14 14.09 5.96
N PRO A 186 -9.27 14.52 7.23
CA PRO A 186 -10.19 13.90 8.18
C PRO A 186 -11.64 13.90 7.68
N GLY A 187 -12.34 12.81 7.93
CA GLY A 187 -13.71 12.58 7.46
C GLY A 187 -13.78 12.05 6.03
N VAL A 188 -12.95 12.55 5.12
CA VAL A 188 -12.87 12.02 3.75
C VAL A 188 -12.31 10.59 3.75
N ASN A 189 -11.25 10.34 4.52
CA ASN A 189 -10.70 8.99 4.72
C ASN A 189 -11.73 8.01 5.31
N ILE A 190 -12.56 8.45 6.26
CA ILE A 190 -13.64 7.63 6.83
C ILE A 190 -14.68 7.28 5.76
N PHE A 191 -15.11 8.26 4.96
CA PHE A 191 -16.02 8.02 3.84
C PHE A 191 -15.43 7.03 2.83
N GLN A 192 -14.16 7.20 2.47
CA GLN A 192 -13.44 6.32 1.55
C GLN A 192 -13.32 4.90 2.11
N LEU A 193 -12.98 4.75 3.40
CA LEU A 193 -12.92 3.45 4.07
C LEU A 193 -14.27 2.73 4.04
N ASN A 194 -15.36 3.42 4.37
CA ASN A 194 -16.71 2.85 4.33
C ASN A 194 -17.11 2.41 2.92
N ARG A 195 -16.77 3.22 1.91
CA ARG A 195 -17.02 2.90 0.51
C ARG A 195 -16.25 1.67 0.05
N LEU A 196 -14.97 1.56 0.43
CA LEU A 196 -14.13 0.40 0.13
C LEU A 196 -14.62 -0.85 0.85
N SER A 197 -14.89 -0.75 2.14
CA SER A 197 -15.40 -1.86 2.95
C SER A 197 -16.73 -2.43 2.41
N SER A 198 -17.63 -1.55 2.01
CA SER A 198 -18.90 -1.94 1.38
C SER A 198 -18.71 -2.62 0.03
N PHE A 199 -17.71 -2.20 -0.74
CA PHE A 199 -17.33 -2.86 -1.99
C PHE A 199 -16.73 -4.25 -1.73
N LEU A 200 -15.77 -4.37 -0.82
CA LEU A 200 -15.11 -5.64 -0.50
C LEU A 200 -16.09 -6.69 0.03
N LYS A 201 -17.09 -6.30 0.82
CA LYS A 201 -18.12 -7.22 1.34
C LYS A 201 -18.88 -7.95 0.24
N LYS A 202 -18.97 -7.40 -0.97
CA LYS A 202 -19.69 -7.97 -2.12
C LYS A 202 -18.84 -8.93 -2.95
N LEU A 203 -17.53 -8.94 -2.75
CA LEU A 203 -16.61 -9.79 -3.51
C LEU A 203 -16.57 -11.22 -2.92
N PRO A 204 -16.17 -12.24 -3.69
CA PRO A 204 -16.02 -13.60 -3.21
C PRO A 204 -14.80 -13.79 -2.30
N GLY A 205 -14.70 -14.93 -1.64
CA GLY A 205 -13.55 -15.38 -0.84
C GLY A 205 -13.37 -14.65 0.49
N GLU A 206 -12.34 -14.98 1.23
CA GLU A 206 -11.90 -14.23 2.42
C GLU A 206 -11.23 -12.92 2.00
N LYS A 207 -11.45 -11.87 2.80
CA LYS A 207 -11.05 -10.51 2.45
C LYS A 207 -9.97 -9.99 3.39
N ILE A 208 -8.88 -9.56 2.78
CA ILE A 208 -7.82 -8.81 3.44
C ILE A 208 -7.79 -7.39 2.85
N LEU A 209 -7.81 -6.41 3.71
CA LEU A 209 -7.66 -4.99 3.36
C LEU A 209 -6.30 -4.51 3.87
N THR A 210 -5.50 -3.97 2.97
CA THR A 210 -4.16 -3.46 3.28
C THR A 210 -4.00 -2.02 2.83
N GLY A 211 -3.07 -1.31 3.39
CA GLY A 211 -2.64 0.00 2.93
C GLY A 211 -2.51 1.05 4.00
N ASP A 212 -2.10 2.23 3.57
CA ASP A 212 -2.12 3.44 4.36
C ASP A 212 -3.55 4.00 4.40
N LEU A 213 -4.19 3.88 5.54
CA LEU A 213 -5.57 4.34 5.72
C LEU A 213 -5.65 5.78 6.23
N ASN A 214 -4.51 6.40 6.58
CA ASN A 214 -4.47 7.76 7.16
C ASN A 214 -5.46 7.97 8.33
N LEU A 215 -5.74 6.90 9.07
CA LEU A 215 -6.65 6.85 10.22
C LEU A 215 -5.92 6.24 11.41
N PRO A 216 -5.72 6.99 12.50
CA PRO A 216 -4.94 6.49 13.64
C PRO A 216 -5.71 5.49 14.51
N ALA A 217 -4.96 4.74 15.31
CA ALA A 217 -5.45 3.88 16.39
C ALA A 217 -6.48 2.82 15.93
N ASN A 218 -7.59 2.70 16.64
CA ASN A 218 -8.63 1.69 16.37
C ASN A 218 -9.75 2.18 15.43
N ILE A 219 -9.62 3.38 14.86
CA ILE A 219 -10.67 3.98 14.02
C ILE A 219 -11.03 3.06 12.83
N PRO A 220 -10.06 2.54 12.05
CA PRO A 220 -10.39 1.64 10.95
C PRO A 220 -11.18 0.41 11.41
N SER A 221 -10.76 -0.22 12.51
CA SER A 221 -11.43 -1.42 13.02
C SER A 221 -12.84 -1.16 13.54
N LYS A 222 -13.10 0.03 14.08
CA LYS A 222 -14.45 0.39 14.58
C LYS A 222 -15.44 0.67 13.45
N LEU A 223 -14.97 1.20 12.32
CA LEU A 223 -15.84 1.75 11.27
C LEU A 223 -16.00 0.83 10.05
N SER A 224 -15.04 -0.05 9.76
CA SER A 224 -15.03 -0.79 8.49
C SER A 224 -15.74 -2.14 8.53
N GLY A 225 -15.88 -2.74 9.71
CA GLY A 225 -16.25 -4.17 9.86
C GLY A 225 -15.07 -5.12 9.57
N PHE A 226 -13.87 -4.57 9.51
CA PHE A 226 -12.60 -5.29 9.48
C PHE A 226 -11.85 -5.07 10.78
N LYS A 227 -11.02 -6.02 11.18
CA LYS A 227 -10.18 -5.96 12.39
C LYS A 227 -8.71 -5.90 11.97
N SER A 228 -7.96 -5.00 12.55
CA SER A 228 -6.51 -4.96 12.36
C SER A 228 -5.87 -6.24 12.88
N LEU A 229 -5.01 -6.84 12.08
CA LEU A 229 -4.28 -8.07 12.39
C LEU A 229 -2.99 -7.79 13.17
N ALA A 230 -2.51 -6.55 13.16
CA ALA A 230 -1.39 -6.10 13.97
C ALA A 230 -1.65 -4.69 14.53
N LYS A 231 -1.03 -4.39 15.64
CA LYS A 231 -1.07 -3.07 16.29
C LYS A 231 0.35 -2.63 16.55
N ILE A 232 0.91 -1.92 15.59
CA ILE A 232 2.27 -1.37 15.67
C ILE A 232 2.29 0.00 14.99
N PRO A 233 2.93 1.01 15.57
CA PRO A 233 3.15 2.27 14.88
C PRO A 233 4.00 2.06 13.62
N THR A 234 3.73 2.85 12.57
CA THR A 234 4.44 2.79 11.29
C THR A 234 4.97 4.15 10.86
N TYR A 235 4.52 5.23 11.49
CA TYR A 235 4.84 6.61 11.13
C TYR A 235 5.26 7.44 12.36
N PRO A 236 6.24 8.35 12.24
CA PRO A 236 7.22 8.43 11.15
C PRO A 236 8.33 7.37 11.31
N SER A 237 8.92 6.89 10.22
CA SER A 237 9.89 5.77 10.21
C SER A 237 11.17 6.00 11.04
N TRP A 238 11.51 7.24 11.37
CA TRP A 238 12.64 7.59 12.24
C TRP A 238 12.32 7.60 13.74
N GLY A 239 11.10 7.21 14.11
CA GLY A 239 10.65 7.14 15.49
C GLY A 239 9.14 6.97 15.54
N GLU A 240 8.69 5.76 15.24
CA GLU A 240 7.30 5.41 15.01
C GLU A 240 6.43 5.71 16.26
N LYS A 241 5.34 6.45 16.03
CA LYS A 241 4.39 6.87 17.08
C LYS A 241 2.94 6.60 16.72
N ILE A 242 2.62 6.57 15.42
CA ILE A 242 1.26 6.48 14.92
C ILE A 242 1.17 5.30 13.96
N GLN A 243 0.12 4.52 14.07
CA GLN A 243 -0.22 3.52 13.06
C GLN A 243 -1.13 4.16 12.02
N PHE A 244 -0.67 4.23 10.77
CA PHE A 244 -1.46 4.62 9.59
C PHE A 244 -1.59 3.48 8.60
N ASP A 245 -0.63 2.55 8.60
CA ASP A 245 -0.59 1.39 7.74
C ASP A 245 -1.24 0.19 8.43
N TYR A 246 -2.08 -0.51 7.69
CA TYR A 246 -2.88 -1.59 8.23
C TYR A 246 -2.88 -2.81 7.31
N ILE A 247 -2.97 -3.97 7.96
CA ILE A 247 -3.38 -5.25 7.37
C ILE A 247 -4.57 -5.73 8.18
N MET A 248 -5.72 -5.86 7.55
CA MET A 248 -6.99 -6.11 8.22
C MET A 248 -7.73 -7.28 7.57
N ALA A 249 -8.40 -8.08 8.39
CA ALA A 249 -9.32 -9.12 7.93
C ALA A 249 -10.75 -8.84 8.41
N ARG A 250 -11.75 -9.51 7.83
CA ARG A 250 -13.13 -9.39 8.29
C ARG A 250 -13.24 -9.71 9.78
N SER A 251 -13.94 -8.85 10.50
CA SER A 251 -14.12 -9.03 11.95
C SER A 251 -14.81 -10.35 12.32
N SER A 252 -15.71 -10.86 11.46
CA SER A 252 -16.34 -12.17 11.63
C SER A 252 -15.32 -13.30 11.56
N SER A 253 -14.48 -13.33 10.54
CA SER A 253 -13.49 -14.38 10.31
C SER A 253 -12.42 -14.43 11.40
N VAL A 254 -12.03 -13.25 11.92
CA VAL A 254 -11.09 -13.18 13.06
C VAL A 254 -11.77 -13.66 14.36
N LYS A 255 -13.05 -13.30 14.59
CA LYS A 255 -13.79 -13.71 15.78
C LYS A 255 -14.11 -15.20 15.80
N SER A 256 -14.37 -15.81 14.64
CA SER A 256 -14.63 -17.25 14.52
C SER A 256 -13.37 -18.11 14.57
N GLY A 257 -12.19 -17.50 14.53
CA GLY A 257 -10.92 -18.23 14.45
C GLY A 257 -10.53 -18.68 13.04
N GLN A 258 -11.39 -18.44 12.03
CA GLN A 258 -11.05 -18.77 10.63
C GLN A 258 -9.79 -18.06 10.13
N ILE A 259 -9.49 -16.90 10.70
CA ILE A 259 -8.26 -16.14 10.44
C ILE A 259 -7.58 -15.82 11.77
N SER A 260 -6.33 -16.21 11.88
CA SER A 260 -5.40 -15.75 12.91
C SER A 260 -4.18 -15.11 12.26
N ALA A 261 -3.48 -14.24 12.99
CA ALA A 261 -2.28 -13.60 12.46
C ALA A 261 -1.25 -13.37 13.56
N THR A 262 0.01 -13.46 13.17
CA THR A 262 1.17 -13.15 13.99
C THR A 262 1.92 -11.97 13.35
N LEU A 263 2.28 -10.96 14.13
CA LEU A 263 3.14 -9.87 13.67
C LEU A 263 4.51 -10.43 13.26
N ILE A 264 5.01 -10.00 12.12
CA ILE A 264 6.40 -10.24 11.73
C ILE A 264 7.22 -9.10 12.32
N GLU A 265 7.93 -9.37 13.39
CA GLU A 265 8.79 -8.37 14.02
C GLU A 265 10.01 -8.10 13.14
N ASN A 266 10.28 -6.84 12.89
CA ASN A 266 11.48 -6.40 12.20
C ASN A 266 11.95 -5.06 12.77
N ASN A 267 13.20 -5.04 13.24
CA ASN A 267 13.85 -3.86 13.79
C ASN A 267 14.81 -3.18 12.79
N SER A 268 14.85 -3.65 11.54
CA SER A 268 15.76 -3.10 10.53
C SER A 268 15.17 -1.84 9.89
N LYS A 269 15.91 -0.75 9.95
CA LYS A 269 15.56 0.48 9.22
C LYS A 269 15.92 0.33 7.75
N LEU A 270 14.95 0.55 6.87
CA LEU A 270 15.15 0.47 5.42
C LEU A 270 15.76 1.76 4.84
N ASN A 271 15.80 2.83 5.63
CA ASN A 271 16.34 4.15 5.26
C ASN A 271 15.68 4.77 4.02
N ILE A 272 14.51 4.33 3.68
CA ILE A 272 13.62 4.97 2.68
C ILE A 272 12.20 5.04 3.24
N SER A 273 11.42 5.97 2.72
CA SER A 273 10.07 6.28 3.16
C SER A 273 9.99 6.84 4.58
N ASP A 274 9.03 7.70 4.81
CA ASP A 274 8.63 8.17 6.14
C ASP A 274 7.69 7.19 6.85
N HIS A 275 7.35 6.07 6.22
CA HIS A 275 6.62 4.95 6.81
C HIS A 275 7.48 3.70 6.92
N SER A 276 7.40 3.02 8.05
CA SER A 276 7.96 1.67 8.23
C SER A 276 6.97 0.63 7.69
N PRO A 277 7.42 -0.41 6.96
CA PRO A 277 6.54 -1.48 6.52
C PRO A 277 5.96 -2.24 7.71
N ILE A 278 4.71 -2.68 7.59
CA ILE A 278 4.05 -3.60 8.51
C ILE A 278 3.88 -4.96 7.85
N GLY A 279 4.21 -6.03 8.57
CA GLY A 279 4.08 -7.40 8.08
C GLY A 279 3.36 -8.31 9.07
N VAL A 280 2.53 -9.20 8.55
CA VAL A 280 1.88 -10.24 9.34
C VAL A 280 1.93 -11.58 8.62
N GLU A 281 2.08 -12.64 9.38
CA GLU A 281 1.84 -14.01 8.94
C GLU A 281 0.39 -14.36 9.25
N ILE A 282 -0.43 -14.57 8.22
CA ILE A 282 -1.84 -14.90 8.33
C ILE A 282 -2.01 -16.40 8.16
N ARG A 283 -2.75 -17.04 9.07
CA ARG A 283 -3.14 -18.44 8.99
C ARG A 283 -4.64 -18.54 8.78
N PHE A 284 -5.03 -19.37 7.82
CA PHE A 284 -6.41 -19.69 7.49
C PHE A 284 -6.72 -21.11 7.98
N GLN A 285 -7.84 -21.25 8.74
CA GLN A 285 -8.33 -22.53 9.26
C GLN A 285 -9.53 -23.02 8.45
#